data_27c28bab50cce6a3a43a32629fc04a78
#
_entry.id   27c28bab50cce6a3a43a32629fc04a78
#
_cell.length_a   1.000
_cell.length_b   1.000
_cell.length_c   1.000
_cell.angle_alpha   90.00
_cell.angle_beta   90.00
_cell.angle_gamma   90.00
#
_symmetry.space_group_name_H-M   'P 1'
#
loop_
_entity.id
_entity.type
_entity.pdbx_description
1 polymer ?
#
loop_
_entity_poly.entity_id
_entity_poly.type
_entity_poly.pdbx_seq_one_letter_code
_entity_poly.pdbx_strand_id
1 'polypeptide(L)'
;MQKKLSKYLDEDRFEHTLGVMFTCASLAMVHGYDLKDAQAAGLLHDSAKCIPNKKKLKMCAEHNIPVTPFEKEHPFLLHAKLGAYIARAKYGITDEEILSSITFHTTCKPEMSTLEKIVYIADYIEPARNKAPNLTEVRKLAFEDLNECMYAILRDTL
;
A
#
# COMPACT_ATOMS: atom_id res chain seq x y z
N MET A 1 10.68 11.23 -6.94
CA MET A 1 9.29 10.81 -6.67
C MET A 1 8.67 11.59 -5.53
N GLN A 2 9.25 11.64 -4.32
CA GLN A 2 8.69 12.29 -3.12
C GLN A 2 8.22 13.73 -3.35
N LYS A 3 9.07 14.62 -3.90
CA LYS A 3 8.72 16.02 -4.19
C LYS A 3 7.53 16.17 -5.16
N LYS A 4 7.30 15.20 -6.03
CA LYS A 4 6.14 15.20 -6.94
C LYS A 4 4.89 14.71 -6.20
N LEU A 5 5.04 13.66 -5.37
CA LEU A 5 3.93 13.07 -4.63
C LEU A 5 3.38 14.02 -3.56
N SER A 6 4.24 14.77 -2.84
CA SER A 6 3.83 15.73 -1.81
C SER A 6 2.87 16.82 -2.29
N LYS A 7 2.74 17.03 -3.61
CA LYS A 7 1.78 17.97 -4.20
C LYS A 7 0.35 17.42 -4.32
N TYR A 8 0.18 16.11 -4.15
CA TYR A 8 -1.09 15.40 -4.36
C TYR A 8 -1.67 14.80 -3.09
N LEU A 9 -0.89 14.74 -2.01
CA LEU A 9 -1.29 14.28 -0.70
C LEU A 9 -1.37 15.45 0.28
N ASP A 10 -2.28 15.37 1.24
CA ASP A 10 -2.21 16.25 2.42
C ASP A 10 -0.99 15.90 3.29
N GLU A 11 -0.67 16.77 4.25
CA GLU A 11 0.53 16.64 5.09
C GLU A 11 0.54 15.34 5.88
N ASP A 12 -0.57 15.03 6.58
CA ASP A 12 -0.69 13.81 7.40
C ASP A 12 -0.54 12.55 6.55
N ARG A 13 -1.16 12.52 5.35
CA ARG A 13 -1.05 11.40 4.43
C ARG A 13 0.35 11.28 3.83
N PHE A 14 1.01 12.38 3.58
CA PHE A 14 2.38 12.36 3.09
C PHE A 14 3.36 11.84 4.16
N GLU A 15 3.21 12.28 5.42
CA GLU A 15 4.01 11.75 6.54
C GLU A 15 3.80 10.25 6.75
N HIS A 16 2.53 9.80 6.74
CA HIS A 16 2.21 8.37 6.77
C HIS A 16 2.90 7.62 5.62
N THR A 17 2.82 8.14 4.40
CA THR A 17 3.44 7.52 3.22
C THR A 17 4.95 7.40 3.35
N LEU A 18 5.63 8.40 3.92
CA LEU A 18 7.06 8.31 4.23
C LEU A 18 7.34 7.24 5.31
N GLY A 19 6.51 7.17 6.34
CA GLY A 19 6.57 6.12 7.35
C GLY A 19 6.48 4.72 6.75
N VAL A 20 5.51 4.51 5.86
CA VAL A 20 5.34 3.25 5.12
C VAL A 20 6.56 2.95 4.24
N MET A 21 7.06 3.93 3.49
CA MET A 21 8.25 3.76 2.64
C MET A 21 9.48 3.30 3.44
N PHE A 22 9.75 3.92 4.59
CA PHE A 22 10.89 3.54 5.44
C PHE A 22 10.67 2.19 6.13
N THR A 23 9.43 1.87 6.50
CA THR A 23 9.08 0.55 7.06
C THR A 23 9.24 -0.54 6.00
N CYS A 24 8.79 -0.32 4.76
CA CYS A 24 9.05 -1.23 3.63
C CYS A 24 10.54 -1.48 3.43
N ALA A 25 11.37 -0.41 3.48
CA ALA A 25 12.81 -0.54 3.38
C ALA A 25 13.41 -1.41 4.50
N SER A 26 12.98 -1.19 5.73
CA SER A 26 13.43 -1.97 6.89
C SER A 26 13.06 -3.44 6.78
N LEU A 27 11.82 -3.74 6.39
CA LEU A 27 11.37 -5.12 6.17
C LEU A 27 12.09 -5.78 5.00
N ALA A 28 12.32 -5.04 3.90
CA ALA A 28 13.08 -5.56 2.75
C ALA A 28 14.50 -5.98 3.14
N MET A 29 15.20 -5.18 3.96
CA MET A 29 16.54 -5.52 4.46
C MET A 29 16.54 -6.82 5.27
N VAL A 30 15.56 -7.01 6.14
CA VAL A 30 15.46 -8.19 7.01
C VAL A 30 15.06 -9.44 6.23
N HIS A 31 14.12 -9.30 5.31
CA HIS A 31 13.56 -10.44 4.55
C HIS A 31 14.24 -10.68 3.19
N GLY A 32 15.37 -10.00 2.92
CA GLY A 32 16.19 -10.23 1.72
C GLY A 32 15.50 -9.83 0.41
N TYR A 33 14.68 -8.78 0.42
CA TYR A 33 14.02 -8.23 -0.77
C TYR A 33 14.78 -6.99 -1.30
N ASP A 34 14.54 -6.63 -2.57
CA ASP A 34 15.14 -5.43 -3.15
C ASP A 34 14.67 -4.15 -2.44
N LEU A 35 15.64 -3.37 -1.98
CA LEU A 35 15.40 -2.17 -1.18
C LEU A 35 14.71 -1.06 -1.98
N LYS A 36 15.11 -0.88 -3.26
CA LYS A 36 14.58 0.20 -4.10
C LYS A 36 13.14 -0.08 -4.50
N ASP A 37 12.84 -1.33 -4.81
CA ASP A 37 11.49 -1.75 -5.20
C ASP A 37 10.54 -1.66 -4.01
N ALA A 38 10.97 -2.08 -2.81
CA ALA A 38 10.20 -1.94 -1.59
C ALA A 38 9.94 -0.47 -1.23
N GLN A 39 10.94 0.40 -1.37
CA GLN A 39 10.77 1.85 -1.16
C GLN A 39 9.83 2.48 -2.18
N ALA A 40 9.92 2.10 -3.46
CA ALA A 40 9.06 2.62 -4.51
C ALA A 40 7.59 2.21 -4.28
N ALA A 41 7.37 0.93 -3.94
CA ALA A 41 6.05 0.41 -3.62
C ALA A 41 5.43 1.11 -2.41
N GLY A 42 6.16 1.20 -1.30
CA GLY A 42 5.71 1.89 -0.09
C GLY A 42 5.44 3.38 -0.30
N LEU A 43 6.28 4.08 -1.08
CA LEU A 43 6.08 5.49 -1.40
C LEU A 43 4.83 5.73 -2.24
N LEU A 44 4.47 4.82 -3.13
CA LEU A 44 3.39 5.02 -4.11
C LEU A 44 2.06 4.34 -3.73
N HIS A 45 2.02 3.52 -2.64
CA HIS A 45 0.84 2.73 -2.29
C HIS A 45 -0.45 3.57 -2.16
N ASP A 46 -0.37 4.73 -1.52
CA ASP A 46 -1.48 5.65 -1.26
C ASP A 46 -1.52 6.87 -2.21
N SER A 47 -0.83 6.83 -3.36
CA SER A 47 -0.72 7.97 -4.31
C SER A 47 -2.06 8.50 -4.84
N ALA A 48 -3.13 7.71 -4.76
CA ALA A 48 -4.49 8.10 -5.14
C ALA A 48 -5.44 8.32 -3.95
N LYS A 49 -4.94 8.25 -2.70
CA LYS A 49 -5.80 8.29 -1.49
C LYS A 49 -6.62 9.55 -1.38
N CYS A 50 -6.02 10.70 -1.60
CA CYS A 50 -6.66 12.01 -1.46
C CYS A 50 -7.57 12.39 -2.65
N ILE A 51 -7.68 11.56 -3.68
CA ILE A 51 -8.61 11.78 -4.79
C ILE A 51 -10.05 11.58 -4.30
N PRO A 52 -10.99 12.52 -4.56
CA PRO A 52 -12.40 12.37 -4.19
C PRO A 52 -13.05 11.13 -4.81
N ASN A 53 -13.95 10.45 -4.10
CA ASN A 53 -14.55 9.18 -4.53
C ASN A 53 -15.25 9.26 -5.91
N LYS A 54 -16.00 10.34 -6.16
CA LYS A 54 -16.62 10.56 -7.50
C LYS A 54 -15.58 10.64 -8.61
N LYS A 55 -14.42 11.27 -8.33
CA LYS A 55 -13.32 11.37 -9.29
C LYS A 55 -12.61 10.03 -9.46
N LYS A 56 -12.48 9.22 -8.41
CA LYS A 56 -11.93 7.86 -8.52
C LYS A 56 -12.76 7.00 -9.48
N LEU A 57 -14.09 6.98 -9.33
CA LEU A 57 -14.99 6.26 -10.23
C LEU A 57 -14.87 6.73 -11.68
N LYS A 58 -14.83 8.05 -11.89
CA LYS A 58 -14.66 8.63 -13.23
C LYS A 58 -13.33 8.21 -13.85
N MET A 59 -12.22 8.31 -13.11
CA MET A 59 -10.91 7.92 -13.60
C MET A 59 -10.83 6.42 -13.91
N CYS A 60 -11.45 5.56 -13.10
CA CYS A 60 -11.53 4.14 -13.40
C CYS A 60 -12.24 3.88 -14.74
N ALA A 61 -13.34 4.56 -15.01
CA ALA A 61 -14.06 4.44 -16.29
C ALA A 61 -13.23 4.98 -17.48
N GLU A 62 -12.58 6.13 -17.32
CA GLU A 62 -11.76 6.75 -18.36
C GLU A 62 -10.53 5.91 -18.75
N HIS A 63 -9.98 5.15 -17.80
CA HIS A 63 -8.77 4.36 -17.99
C HIS A 63 -9.02 2.84 -18.07
N ASN A 64 -10.29 2.43 -18.21
CA ASN A 64 -10.69 1.02 -18.29
C ASN A 64 -10.20 0.17 -17.11
N ILE A 65 -10.17 0.76 -15.90
CA ILE A 65 -9.84 0.04 -14.68
C ILE A 65 -11.10 -0.66 -14.18
N PRO A 66 -11.10 -2.00 -14.03
CA PRO A 66 -12.29 -2.75 -13.65
C PRO A 66 -12.71 -2.39 -12.22
N VAL A 67 -14.01 -2.10 -12.06
CA VAL A 67 -14.65 -1.78 -10.78
C VAL A 67 -15.68 -2.85 -10.47
N THR A 68 -15.54 -3.54 -9.35
CA THR A 68 -16.50 -4.53 -8.87
C THR A 68 -17.75 -3.87 -8.31
N PRO A 69 -18.90 -4.58 -8.19
CA PRO A 69 -20.08 -4.05 -7.53
C PRO A 69 -19.80 -3.53 -6.11
N PHE A 70 -18.99 -4.26 -5.34
CA PHE A 70 -18.59 -3.87 -3.99
C PHE A 70 -17.77 -2.58 -3.96
N GLU A 71 -16.80 -2.42 -4.86
CA GLU A 71 -16.01 -1.20 -4.98
C GLU A 71 -16.84 0.00 -5.45
N LYS A 72 -17.91 -0.23 -6.22
CA LYS A 72 -18.82 0.82 -6.64
C LYS A 72 -19.62 1.38 -5.45
N GLU A 73 -19.98 0.52 -4.50
CA GLU A 73 -20.62 0.91 -3.25
C GLU A 73 -19.61 1.50 -2.26
N HIS A 74 -18.32 1.08 -2.34
CA HIS A 74 -17.21 1.51 -1.48
C HIS A 74 -16.07 2.14 -2.28
N PRO A 75 -16.26 3.29 -2.95
CA PRO A 75 -15.29 3.84 -3.90
C PRO A 75 -13.97 4.27 -3.27
N PHE A 76 -13.90 4.39 -1.95
CA PHE A 76 -12.64 4.67 -1.26
C PHE A 76 -11.61 3.57 -1.49
N LEU A 77 -12.02 2.31 -1.72
CA LEU A 77 -11.12 1.18 -2.02
C LEU A 77 -10.39 1.32 -3.36
N LEU A 78 -10.97 2.08 -4.30
CA LEU A 78 -10.39 2.28 -5.62
C LEU A 78 -9.05 3.03 -5.60
N HIS A 79 -8.66 3.63 -4.45
CA HIS A 79 -7.35 4.29 -4.37
C HIS A 79 -6.19 3.32 -4.63
N ALA A 80 -6.33 2.04 -4.30
CA ALA A 80 -5.29 1.04 -4.52
C ALA A 80 -5.08 0.78 -6.03
N LYS A 81 -6.14 0.46 -6.77
CA LYS A 81 -6.07 0.25 -8.23
C LYS A 81 -5.65 1.51 -8.98
N LEU A 82 -6.19 2.66 -8.61
CA LEU A 82 -5.80 3.95 -9.19
C LEU A 82 -4.37 4.33 -8.81
N GLY A 83 -3.92 3.97 -7.62
CA GLY A 83 -2.53 4.15 -7.19
C GLY A 83 -1.56 3.39 -8.10
N ALA A 84 -1.85 2.13 -8.40
CA ALA A 84 -1.07 1.33 -9.34
C ALA A 84 -1.08 1.93 -10.76
N TYR A 85 -2.24 2.37 -11.24
CA TYR A 85 -2.32 3.10 -12.52
C TYR A 85 -1.47 4.37 -12.52
N ILE A 86 -1.55 5.21 -11.47
CA ILE A 86 -0.77 6.43 -11.32
C ILE A 86 0.73 6.12 -11.23
N ALA A 87 1.12 5.07 -10.50
CA ALA A 87 2.50 4.63 -10.42
C ALA A 87 3.07 4.30 -11.80
N ARG A 88 2.31 3.58 -12.63
CA ARG A 88 2.68 3.29 -14.02
C ARG A 88 2.70 4.56 -14.88
N ALA A 89 1.62 5.31 -14.93
CA ALA A 89 1.42 6.39 -15.88
C ALA A 89 2.23 7.65 -15.57
N LYS A 90 2.41 8.00 -14.28
CA LYS A 90 3.04 9.25 -13.85
C LYS A 90 4.44 9.10 -13.28
N TYR A 91 4.76 7.90 -12.77
CA TYR A 91 6.06 7.64 -12.13
C TYR A 91 6.93 6.65 -12.91
N GLY A 92 6.39 6.06 -14.00
CA GLY A 92 7.15 5.18 -14.88
C GLY A 92 7.45 3.81 -14.28
N ILE A 93 6.66 3.37 -13.31
CA ILE A 93 6.80 2.02 -12.74
C ILE A 93 6.28 1.01 -13.77
N THR A 94 7.16 0.10 -14.19
CA THR A 94 6.84 -0.98 -15.13
C THR A 94 6.90 -2.36 -14.49
N ASP A 95 7.45 -2.46 -13.30
CA ASP A 95 7.53 -3.71 -12.56
C ASP A 95 6.14 -4.13 -12.05
N GLU A 96 5.68 -5.31 -12.51
CA GLU A 96 4.35 -5.81 -12.20
C GLU A 96 4.19 -6.20 -10.72
N GLU A 97 5.26 -6.59 -10.03
CA GLU A 97 5.20 -6.92 -8.62
C GLU A 97 5.01 -5.66 -7.75
N ILE A 98 5.68 -4.54 -8.10
CA ILE A 98 5.44 -3.24 -7.47
C ILE A 98 3.98 -2.81 -7.69
N LEU A 99 3.48 -2.89 -8.91
CA LEU A 99 2.10 -2.50 -9.23
C LEU A 99 1.06 -3.39 -8.54
N SER A 100 1.34 -4.69 -8.45
CA SER A 100 0.50 -5.64 -7.71
C SER A 100 0.49 -5.34 -6.21
N SER A 101 1.64 -5.03 -5.62
CA SER A 101 1.73 -4.67 -4.20
C SER A 101 0.91 -3.41 -3.86
N ILE A 102 0.93 -2.42 -4.75
CA ILE A 102 0.08 -1.22 -4.62
C ILE A 102 -1.40 -1.59 -4.76
N THR A 103 -1.75 -2.43 -5.73
CA THR A 103 -3.14 -2.83 -5.99
C THR A 103 -3.77 -3.56 -4.80
N PHE A 104 -3.01 -4.42 -4.13
CA PHE A 104 -3.54 -5.31 -3.09
C PHE A 104 -3.19 -4.90 -1.66
N HIS A 105 -2.59 -3.72 -1.46
CA HIS A 105 -2.19 -3.28 -0.12
C HIS A 105 -3.35 -3.09 0.87
N THR A 106 -4.59 -2.95 0.38
CA THR A 106 -5.78 -2.77 1.25
C THR A 106 -6.61 -4.04 1.39
N THR A 107 -6.75 -4.79 0.30
CA THR A 107 -7.73 -5.91 0.22
C THR A 107 -7.10 -7.28 0.31
N CYS A 108 -5.78 -7.37 0.25
CA CYS A 108 -5.05 -8.63 0.10
C CYS A 108 -5.49 -9.44 -1.14
N LYS A 109 -4.89 -10.60 -1.30
CA LYS A 109 -5.28 -11.67 -2.24
C LYS A 109 -4.70 -13.00 -1.75
N PRO A 110 -5.17 -14.16 -2.24
CA PRO A 110 -4.48 -15.42 -2.04
C PRO A 110 -3.05 -15.37 -2.59
N GLU A 111 -2.14 -16.11 -1.97
CA GLU A 111 -0.76 -16.28 -2.42
C GLU A 111 0.00 -14.96 -2.67
N MET A 112 -0.05 -14.04 -1.71
CA MET A 112 0.68 -12.78 -1.79
C MET A 112 2.20 -13.02 -1.88
N SER A 113 2.85 -12.27 -2.78
CA SER A 113 4.32 -12.26 -2.88
C SER A 113 4.98 -11.62 -1.65
N THR A 114 6.30 -11.73 -1.55
CA THR A 114 7.06 -11.09 -0.47
C THR A 114 6.86 -9.59 -0.45
N LEU A 115 6.91 -8.91 -1.61
CA LEU A 115 6.70 -7.47 -1.70
C LEU A 115 5.27 -7.07 -1.32
N GLU A 116 4.28 -7.81 -1.77
CA GLU A 116 2.88 -7.57 -1.42
C GLU A 116 2.65 -7.64 0.10
N LYS A 117 3.24 -8.64 0.78
CA LYS A 117 3.20 -8.75 2.24
C LYS A 117 3.93 -7.60 2.91
N ILE A 118 5.12 -7.24 2.44
CA ILE A 118 5.91 -6.11 2.98
C ILE A 118 5.09 -4.82 2.93
N VAL A 119 4.47 -4.49 1.81
CA VAL A 119 3.69 -3.23 1.67
C VAL A 119 2.45 -3.25 2.56
N TYR A 120 1.71 -4.36 2.57
CA TYR A 120 0.52 -4.53 3.41
C TYR A 120 0.84 -4.40 4.91
N ILE A 121 1.89 -5.10 5.36
CA ILE A 121 2.33 -5.07 6.76
C ILE A 121 2.85 -3.67 7.11
N ALA A 122 3.67 -3.05 6.25
CA ALA A 122 4.25 -1.73 6.49
C ALA A 122 3.18 -0.65 6.67
N ASP A 123 2.10 -0.67 5.87
CA ASP A 123 0.96 0.22 6.02
C ASP A 123 0.27 0.03 7.38
N TYR A 124 0.20 -1.21 7.86
CA TYR A 124 -0.42 -1.53 9.15
C TYR A 124 0.43 -1.10 10.36
N ILE A 125 1.76 -1.23 10.27
CA ILE A 125 2.68 -1.11 11.43
C ILE A 125 3.54 0.16 11.46
N GLU A 126 3.49 1.01 10.43
CA GLU A 126 4.37 2.20 10.34
C GLU A 126 4.36 2.99 11.67
N PRO A 127 5.45 3.74 11.99
CA PRO A 127 5.64 4.28 13.35
C PRO A 127 4.53 5.19 13.88
N ALA A 128 3.84 5.94 13.02
CA ALA A 128 2.75 6.82 13.42
C ALA A 128 1.42 6.07 13.70
N ARG A 129 1.29 4.79 13.31
CA ARG A 129 0.13 3.97 13.67
C ARG A 129 0.06 3.72 15.16
N ASN A 130 -1.07 4.06 15.78
CA ASN A 130 -1.26 3.94 17.22
C ASN A 130 -2.63 3.38 17.63
N LYS A 131 -3.54 3.13 16.67
CA LYS A 131 -4.93 2.72 16.93
C LYS A 131 -5.23 1.26 16.58
N ALA A 132 -4.33 0.57 15.89
CA ALA A 132 -4.53 -0.83 15.55
C ALA A 132 -4.28 -1.72 16.79
N PRO A 133 -5.00 -2.87 16.92
CA PRO A 133 -4.79 -3.78 18.02
C PRO A 133 -3.41 -4.46 17.93
N ASN A 134 -2.86 -4.86 19.07
CA ASN A 134 -1.65 -5.67 19.18
C ASN A 134 -0.42 -5.18 18.41
N LEU A 135 -0.30 -3.85 18.18
CA LEU A 135 0.79 -3.28 17.37
C LEU A 135 2.19 -3.70 17.85
N THR A 136 2.42 -3.81 19.14
CA THR A 136 3.73 -4.22 19.68
C THR A 136 4.12 -5.62 19.24
N GLU A 137 3.18 -6.56 19.32
CA GLU A 137 3.39 -7.96 18.90
C GLU A 137 3.51 -8.07 17.37
N VAL A 138 2.60 -7.43 16.65
CA VAL A 138 2.58 -7.42 15.17
C VAL A 138 3.87 -6.80 14.62
N ARG A 139 4.36 -5.69 15.21
CA ARG A 139 5.64 -5.09 14.83
C ARG A 139 6.81 -6.04 15.04
N LYS A 140 6.83 -6.80 16.13
CA LYS A 140 7.87 -7.82 16.36
C LYS A 140 7.80 -8.92 15.29
N LEU A 141 6.62 -9.50 15.09
CA LEU A 141 6.40 -10.54 14.07
C LEU A 141 6.79 -10.09 12.66
N ALA A 142 6.55 -8.83 12.30
CA ALA A 142 6.90 -8.29 10.99
C ALA A 142 8.40 -8.42 10.67
N PHE A 143 9.27 -8.38 11.68
CA PHE A 143 10.72 -8.55 11.52
C PHE A 143 11.19 -10.00 11.72
N GLU A 144 10.31 -10.91 12.13
CA GLU A 144 10.63 -12.33 12.34
C GLU A 144 10.08 -13.20 11.21
N ASP A 145 8.77 -13.11 10.91
CA ASP A 145 8.07 -13.91 9.90
C ASP A 145 6.89 -13.15 9.31
N LEU A 146 6.96 -12.86 8.00
CA LEU A 146 5.90 -12.13 7.30
C LEU A 146 4.58 -12.90 7.24
N ASN A 147 4.59 -14.24 7.20
CA ASN A 147 3.37 -15.05 7.13
C ASN A 147 2.64 -15.03 8.48
N GLU A 148 3.38 -15.22 9.57
CA GLU A 148 2.82 -15.15 10.92
C GLU A 148 2.30 -13.72 11.22
N CYS A 149 3.03 -12.70 10.76
CA CYS A 149 2.59 -11.31 10.88
C CYS A 149 1.27 -11.06 10.10
N MET A 150 1.19 -11.51 8.85
CA MET A 150 -0.03 -11.44 8.03
C MET A 150 -1.20 -12.14 8.72
N TYR A 151 -0.96 -13.35 9.25
CA TYR A 151 -2.00 -14.10 9.97
C TYR A 151 -2.50 -13.32 11.20
N ALA A 152 -1.59 -12.78 12.00
CA ALA A 152 -1.96 -11.99 13.17
C ALA A 152 -2.79 -10.76 12.81
N ILE A 153 -2.38 -10.00 11.77
CA ILE A 153 -3.13 -8.82 11.30
C ILE A 153 -4.53 -9.23 10.80
N LEU A 154 -4.63 -10.26 9.97
CA LEU A 154 -5.92 -10.70 9.40
C LEU A 154 -6.86 -11.22 10.48
N ARG A 155 -6.36 -12.02 11.43
CA ARG A 155 -7.15 -12.49 12.58
C ARG A 155 -7.75 -11.33 13.39
N ASP A 156 -6.98 -10.25 13.58
CA ASP A 156 -7.37 -9.14 14.44
C ASP A 156 -8.23 -8.08 13.71
N THR A 157 -8.32 -8.17 12.36
CA THR A 157 -9.06 -7.22 11.52
C THR A 157 -10.31 -7.78 10.84
N LEU A 158 -10.46 -9.10 10.76
CA LEU A 158 -11.62 -9.82 10.20
C LEU A 158 -12.52 -10.35 11.30
#